data_07e273826f13cb1e12bbd1add1f16a42
#
_entry.id   07e273826f13cb1e12bbd1add1f16a42
#
_cell.length_a   1.000
_cell.length_b   1.000
_cell.length_c   1.000
_cell.angle_alpha   90.00
_cell.angle_beta   90.00
_cell.angle_gamma   90.00
#
_symmetry.space_group_name_H-M   'P 1'
#
loop_
_entity.id
_entity.type
_entity.pdbx_description
1 polymer ?
#
loop_
_entity_poly.entity_id
_entity_poly.type
_entity_poly.pdbx_seq_one_letter_code
_entity_poly.pdbx_strand_id
1 'polypeptide(L)'
;MTGVKLSVCIPYKARLDNLTIALEALARQTMGAEDFEVIVGAMEYSVELIGACAPFCDRLNLVTVCSSREFHIPRARNLAMRSATGEVVVQIDADTMLAPEALQRLYDRCFAFGQRGCAVGQVVGYDNNTGGDIDSVELRPYEEHLAALREMASGPGWPADPRFRVEHNIPWAFAWTGLIALPAAAVASDRLYFDENFRGWGNDDLEWGYRVCASGIPIVLRPDVYGLHLPHPRNAAANSLTATANADRFLRKWPRRDVELVCLAGDTRGNDLWPSYRAALARASGAAGFGVAVGTADGGTALLIGVPVDGAGHPVDGEHLSYFDAGARVEIVPLTGIVLPYEPGEVALGRVGPRIARLPAAYRDAVLAEAARVSRRVVVEDDVVAGGGAVAGGDGL
;
A
#
# COMPACT_ATOMS: atom_id res chain seq x y z
N MET A 1 9.42 -36.12 7.85
CA MET A 1 10.01 -35.15 6.92
C MET A 1 9.53 -33.79 7.41
N THR A 2 10.44 -32.95 7.88
CA THR A 2 10.11 -31.56 8.18
C THR A 2 9.68 -30.89 6.87
N GLY A 3 8.48 -30.31 6.80
CA GLY A 3 7.99 -29.62 5.63
C GLY A 3 8.80 -28.35 5.32
N VAL A 4 8.62 -27.79 4.13
CA VAL A 4 9.23 -26.51 3.73
C VAL A 4 8.74 -25.41 4.69
N LYS A 5 9.65 -24.65 5.30
CA LYS A 5 9.32 -23.58 6.25
C LYS A 5 8.88 -22.29 5.54
N LEU A 6 9.63 -21.89 4.52
CA LEU A 6 9.36 -20.64 3.79
C LEU A 6 9.16 -20.88 2.30
N SER A 7 8.16 -20.23 1.70
CA SER A 7 8.00 -20.11 0.26
C SER A 7 8.29 -18.68 -0.16
N VAL A 8 9.45 -18.46 -0.80
CA VAL A 8 9.85 -17.14 -1.32
C VAL A 8 9.23 -16.94 -2.68
N CYS A 9 8.23 -16.06 -2.77
CA CYS A 9 7.44 -15.77 -3.96
C CYS A 9 7.95 -14.52 -4.65
N ILE A 10 8.30 -14.63 -5.94
CA ILE A 10 8.90 -13.55 -6.74
C ILE A 10 8.04 -13.32 -7.99
N PRO A 11 7.33 -12.19 -8.12
CA PRO A 11 6.69 -11.82 -9.38
C PRO A 11 7.76 -11.42 -10.39
N TYR A 12 7.68 -11.94 -11.61
CA TYR A 12 8.70 -11.69 -12.62
C TYR A 12 8.14 -11.11 -13.91
N LYS A 13 8.81 -10.06 -14.41
CA LYS A 13 8.75 -9.56 -15.78
C LYS A 13 10.01 -8.78 -16.14
N ALA A 14 10.67 -9.19 -17.23
CA ALA A 14 11.66 -8.39 -17.97
C ALA A 14 12.84 -7.79 -17.15
N ARG A 15 13.16 -8.31 -15.95
CA ARG A 15 14.28 -7.89 -15.10
C ARG A 15 15.22 -9.05 -14.83
N LEU A 16 15.73 -9.65 -15.90
CA LEU A 16 16.47 -10.91 -15.80
C LEU A 16 17.76 -10.79 -14.98
N ASP A 17 18.51 -9.70 -15.19
CA ASP A 17 19.76 -9.48 -14.48
C ASP A 17 19.53 -9.23 -12.99
N ASN A 18 18.50 -8.47 -12.64
CA ASN A 18 18.10 -8.26 -11.24
C ASN A 18 17.68 -9.59 -10.60
N LEU A 19 16.84 -10.38 -11.28
CA LEU A 19 16.40 -11.70 -10.79
C LEU A 19 17.61 -12.63 -10.57
N THR A 20 18.58 -12.62 -11.46
CA THR A 20 19.79 -13.45 -11.33
C THR A 20 20.59 -13.10 -10.07
N ILE A 21 20.72 -11.82 -9.76
CA ILE A 21 21.37 -11.35 -8.50
C ILE A 21 20.52 -11.73 -7.28
N ALA A 22 19.20 -11.60 -7.35
CA ALA A 22 18.29 -12.02 -6.27
C ALA A 22 18.36 -13.54 -6.03
N LEU A 23 18.40 -14.35 -7.07
CA LEU A 23 18.57 -15.82 -6.97
C LEU A 23 19.94 -16.19 -6.38
N GLU A 24 21.01 -15.48 -6.76
CA GLU A 24 22.35 -15.69 -6.16
C GLU A 24 22.32 -15.37 -4.66
N ALA A 25 21.63 -14.31 -4.25
CA ALA A 25 21.45 -13.96 -2.83
C ALA A 25 20.65 -15.02 -2.06
N LEU A 26 19.63 -15.61 -2.70
CA LEU A 26 18.85 -16.71 -2.12
C LEU A 26 19.67 -17.99 -2.01
N ALA A 27 20.50 -18.31 -3.00
CA ALA A 27 21.38 -19.46 -2.97
C ALA A 27 22.53 -19.35 -1.92
N ARG A 28 22.70 -18.15 -1.35
CA ARG A 28 23.69 -17.87 -0.30
C ARG A 28 23.07 -17.55 1.06
N GLN A 29 21.79 -17.87 1.25
CA GLN A 29 21.16 -17.74 2.55
C GLN A 29 21.79 -18.69 3.56
N THR A 30 21.85 -18.29 4.83
CA THR A 30 22.29 -19.12 5.94
C THR A 30 21.26 -20.18 6.34
N MET A 31 20.00 -19.98 5.95
CA MET A 31 18.95 -20.99 6.05
C MET A 31 19.23 -22.12 5.07
N GLY A 32 19.08 -23.38 5.49
CA GLY A 32 19.30 -24.54 4.64
C GLY A 32 18.37 -24.55 3.41
N ALA A 33 18.89 -24.92 2.25
CA ALA A 33 18.12 -24.95 1.03
C ALA A 33 16.92 -25.92 1.07
N GLU A 34 16.94 -26.91 1.96
CA GLU A 34 15.85 -27.83 2.25
C GLU A 34 14.72 -27.22 3.08
N ASP A 35 14.98 -26.11 3.75
CA ASP A 35 14.03 -25.43 4.62
C ASP A 35 13.18 -24.38 3.89
N PHE A 36 13.55 -24.00 2.66
CA PHE A 36 12.76 -23.05 1.87
C PHE A 36 12.72 -23.41 0.38
N GLU A 37 11.71 -22.89 -0.28
CA GLU A 37 11.57 -22.95 -1.74
C GLU A 37 11.51 -21.55 -2.33
N VAL A 38 11.88 -21.42 -3.59
CA VAL A 38 11.79 -20.17 -4.36
C VAL A 38 10.81 -20.38 -5.51
N ILE A 39 9.80 -19.52 -5.60
CA ILE A 39 8.75 -19.63 -6.61
C ILE A 39 8.73 -18.35 -7.45
N VAL A 40 9.16 -18.47 -8.70
CA VAL A 40 9.13 -17.37 -9.66
C VAL A 40 7.80 -17.41 -10.43
N GLY A 41 6.93 -16.43 -10.15
CA GLY A 41 5.65 -16.26 -10.84
C GLY A 41 5.81 -15.42 -12.10
N ALA A 42 5.93 -16.06 -13.27
CA ALA A 42 6.11 -15.40 -14.56
C ALA A 42 4.80 -15.37 -15.35
N MET A 43 4.46 -14.20 -15.92
CA MET A 43 3.26 -14.05 -16.74
C MET A 43 3.50 -14.32 -18.23
N GLU A 44 4.71 -14.74 -18.57
CA GLU A 44 5.11 -15.14 -19.92
C GLU A 44 6.10 -16.28 -19.85
N TYR A 45 6.09 -17.16 -20.85
CA TYR A 45 7.15 -18.12 -21.04
C TYR A 45 8.32 -17.46 -21.76
N SER A 46 9.51 -17.56 -21.19
CA SER A 46 10.74 -17.05 -21.77
C SER A 46 11.85 -18.10 -21.64
N VAL A 47 12.51 -18.39 -22.77
CA VAL A 47 13.66 -19.29 -22.79
C VAL A 47 14.82 -18.70 -21.99
N GLU A 48 14.98 -17.39 -22.05
CA GLU A 48 16.00 -16.64 -21.30
C GLU A 48 15.78 -16.76 -19.79
N LEU A 49 14.51 -16.67 -19.32
CA LEU A 49 14.17 -16.89 -17.91
C LEU A 49 14.53 -18.30 -17.46
N ILE A 50 14.15 -19.31 -18.25
CA ILE A 50 14.45 -20.71 -17.91
C ILE A 50 15.97 -20.93 -17.91
N GLY A 51 16.69 -20.38 -18.91
CA GLY A 51 18.14 -20.44 -18.99
C GLY A 51 18.84 -19.78 -17.79
N ALA A 52 18.33 -18.64 -17.31
CA ALA A 52 18.87 -17.96 -16.14
C ALA A 52 18.56 -18.68 -14.83
N CYS A 53 17.43 -19.36 -14.72
CA CYS A 53 17.05 -20.15 -13.53
C CYS A 53 17.82 -21.48 -13.45
N ALA A 54 18.14 -22.11 -14.57
CA ALA A 54 18.74 -23.43 -14.61
C ALA A 54 20.00 -23.61 -13.74
N PRO A 55 20.97 -22.66 -13.69
CA PRO A 55 22.16 -22.81 -12.84
C PRO A 55 21.89 -22.82 -11.32
N PHE A 56 20.68 -22.44 -10.92
CA PHE A 56 20.29 -22.41 -9.51
C PHE A 56 19.55 -23.68 -9.04
N CYS A 57 19.10 -24.54 -9.96
CA CYS A 57 18.30 -25.72 -9.61
C CYS A 57 19.03 -26.73 -8.72
N ASP A 58 20.37 -26.78 -8.79
CA ASP A 58 21.18 -27.64 -7.92
C ASP A 58 21.46 -27.01 -6.54
N ARG A 59 21.14 -25.74 -6.38
CA ARG A 59 21.45 -24.93 -5.17
C ARG A 59 20.19 -24.48 -4.42
N LEU A 60 19.06 -24.45 -5.09
CA LEU A 60 17.77 -23.97 -4.59
C LEU A 60 16.67 -24.97 -4.97
N ASN A 61 15.70 -25.12 -4.09
CA ASN A 61 14.40 -25.68 -4.46
C ASN A 61 13.63 -24.61 -5.25
N LEU A 62 13.92 -24.52 -6.56
CA LEU A 62 13.46 -23.46 -7.44
C LEU A 62 12.34 -23.94 -8.36
N VAL A 63 11.21 -23.26 -8.31
CA VAL A 63 10.03 -23.51 -9.15
C VAL A 63 9.71 -22.27 -9.98
N THR A 64 9.56 -22.42 -11.28
CA THR A 64 9.06 -21.37 -12.16
C THR A 64 7.63 -21.69 -12.59
N VAL A 65 6.68 -20.82 -12.24
CA VAL A 65 5.27 -20.98 -12.61
C VAL A 65 4.92 -19.94 -13.66
N CYS A 66 4.52 -20.41 -14.84
CA CYS A 66 4.25 -19.54 -15.98
C CYS A 66 2.76 -19.44 -16.29
N SER A 67 2.33 -18.28 -16.73
CA SER A 67 0.98 -18.02 -17.26
C SER A 67 1.08 -17.31 -18.61
N SER A 68 0.27 -17.72 -19.58
CA SER A 68 0.20 -17.10 -20.91
C SER A 68 -0.66 -15.83 -20.97
N ARG A 69 -1.16 -15.36 -19.82
CA ARG A 69 -1.98 -14.14 -19.75
C ARG A 69 -1.09 -12.90 -19.75
N GLU A 70 -1.64 -11.78 -20.18
CA GLU A 70 -0.99 -10.47 -20.10
C GLU A 70 -0.42 -10.21 -18.69
N PHE A 71 0.76 -9.61 -18.66
CA PHE A 71 1.47 -9.30 -17.40
C PHE A 71 0.65 -8.39 -16.49
N HIS A 72 0.65 -8.78 -15.22
CA HIS A 72 -0.11 -8.09 -14.19
C HIS A 72 0.51 -8.39 -12.82
N ILE A 73 1.02 -7.38 -12.14
CA ILE A 73 1.78 -7.55 -10.88
C ILE A 73 1.01 -8.37 -9.84
N PRO A 74 -0.23 -7.99 -9.41
CA PRO A 74 -1.01 -8.77 -8.45
C PRO A 74 -1.21 -10.23 -8.88
N ARG A 75 -1.42 -10.48 -10.19
CA ARG A 75 -1.59 -11.83 -10.70
C ARG A 75 -0.31 -12.64 -10.65
N ALA A 76 0.84 -12.05 -10.97
CA ALA A 76 2.14 -12.70 -10.87
C ALA A 76 2.46 -13.09 -9.42
N ARG A 77 2.18 -12.18 -8.46
CA ARG A 77 2.26 -12.47 -7.02
C ARG A 77 1.33 -13.61 -6.62
N ASN A 78 0.06 -13.56 -7.00
CA ASN A 78 -0.91 -14.62 -6.71
C ASN A 78 -0.52 -15.95 -7.33
N LEU A 79 0.05 -15.96 -8.53
CA LEU A 79 0.51 -17.17 -9.20
C LEU A 79 1.59 -17.88 -8.37
N ALA A 80 2.60 -17.13 -7.88
CA ALA A 80 3.62 -17.65 -6.99
C ALA A 80 3.02 -18.10 -5.64
N MET A 81 2.21 -17.27 -4.98
CA MET A 81 1.59 -17.59 -3.69
C MET A 81 0.71 -18.85 -3.70
N ARG A 82 -0.01 -19.09 -4.82
CA ARG A 82 -0.87 -20.29 -4.97
C ARG A 82 -0.07 -21.57 -5.15
N SER A 83 1.19 -21.47 -5.53
CA SER A 83 2.12 -22.60 -5.70
C SER A 83 2.97 -22.84 -4.46
N ALA A 84 2.86 -21.98 -3.45
CA ALA A 84 3.58 -22.07 -2.19
C ALA A 84 3.17 -23.32 -1.39
N THR A 85 4.16 -24.07 -0.90
CA THR A 85 3.97 -25.26 -0.06
C THR A 85 4.50 -25.08 1.37
N GLY A 86 5.26 -24.01 1.63
CA GLY A 86 5.83 -23.70 2.92
C GLY A 86 4.83 -23.17 3.96
N GLU A 87 5.22 -23.23 5.21
CA GLU A 87 4.42 -22.74 6.34
C GLU A 87 4.19 -21.22 6.29
N VAL A 88 5.13 -20.49 5.69
CA VAL A 88 5.13 -19.03 5.59
C VAL A 88 5.36 -18.62 4.14
N VAL A 89 4.51 -17.73 3.64
CA VAL A 89 4.69 -17.06 2.34
C VAL A 89 5.53 -15.81 2.55
N VAL A 90 6.62 -15.68 1.81
CA VAL A 90 7.49 -14.51 1.78
C VAL A 90 7.39 -13.87 0.39
N GLN A 91 6.91 -12.65 0.30
CA GLN A 91 6.91 -11.87 -0.94
C GLN A 91 8.17 -11.02 -1.01
N ILE A 92 8.90 -11.11 -2.10
CA ILE A 92 9.97 -10.18 -2.49
C ILE A 92 9.79 -9.80 -3.95
N ASP A 93 10.33 -8.64 -4.36
CA ASP A 93 10.35 -8.27 -5.77
C ASP A 93 11.58 -8.86 -6.48
N ALA A 94 11.54 -8.97 -7.81
CA ALA A 94 12.62 -9.58 -8.61
C ALA A 94 13.94 -8.78 -8.55
N ASP A 95 13.89 -7.56 -8.04
CA ASP A 95 15.02 -6.66 -7.81
C ASP A 95 15.38 -6.50 -6.32
N THR A 96 14.94 -7.42 -5.48
CA THR A 96 15.27 -7.44 -4.05
C THR A 96 16.36 -8.48 -3.77
N MET A 97 17.56 -8.01 -3.45
CA MET A 97 18.68 -8.83 -3.01
C MET A 97 18.69 -8.96 -1.48
N LEU A 98 18.37 -10.11 -0.94
CA LEU A 98 18.35 -10.34 0.51
C LEU A 98 19.77 -10.43 1.12
N ALA A 99 19.91 -9.94 2.35
CA ALA A 99 21.10 -10.22 3.16
C ALA A 99 21.19 -11.74 3.46
N PRO A 100 22.40 -12.30 3.63
CA PRO A 100 22.57 -13.75 3.80
C PRO A 100 21.80 -14.37 4.97
N GLU A 101 21.55 -13.63 6.04
CA GLU A 101 20.84 -14.10 7.23
C GLU A 101 19.34 -13.78 7.24
N ALA A 102 18.83 -13.16 6.18
CA ALA A 102 17.48 -12.58 6.18
C ALA A 102 16.40 -13.63 6.39
N LEU A 103 16.42 -14.75 5.65
CA LEU A 103 15.40 -15.80 5.76
C LEU A 103 15.46 -16.50 7.11
N GLN A 104 16.66 -16.83 7.61
CA GLN A 104 16.82 -17.45 8.92
C GLN A 104 16.29 -16.55 10.03
N ARG A 105 16.67 -15.27 10.03
CA ARG A 105 16.19 -14.30 11.03
C ARG A 105 14.67 -14.10 10.96
N LEU A 106 14.13 -14.04 9.73
CA LEU A 106 12.70 -13.90 9.52
C LEU A 106 11.92 -15.05 10.17
N TYR A 107 12.34 -16.28 9.90
CA TYR A 107 11.69 -17.46 10.47
C TYR A 107 11.83 -17.52 11.99
N ASP A 108 13.06 -17.45 12.50
CA ASP A 108 13.34 -17.60 13.94
C ASP A 108 12.65 -16.54 14.80
N ARG A 109 12.57 -15.31 14.29
CA ARG A 109 12.04 -14.18 15.06
C ARG A 109 10.53 -13.99 14.95
N CYS A 110 9.93 -14.45 13.85
CA CYS A 110 8.54 -14.10 13.54
C CYS A 110 7.62 -15.32 13.43
N PHE A 111 8.14 -16.54 13.14
CA PHE A 111 7.27 -17.65 12.76
C PHE A 111 7.60 -18.99 13.44
N ALA A 112 8.79 -19.16 14.00
CA ALA A 112 9.26 -20.43 14.58
C ALA A 112 8.35 -21.04 15.66
N PHE A 113 7.49 -20.23 16.27
CA PHE A 113 6.55 -20.65 17.32
C PHE A 113 5.09 -20.54 16.87
N GLY A 114 4.82 -20.54 15.56
CA GLY A 114 3.46 -20.47 15.03
C GLY A 114 2.77 -19.11 15.21
N GLN A 115 3.54 -18.01 15.29
CA GLN A 115 3.00 -16.66 15.45
C GLN A 115 2.16 -16.27 14.24
N ARG A 116 0.96 -15.74 14.49
CA ARG A 116 0.07 -15.21 13.47
C ARG A 116 0.31 -13.70 13.32
N GLY A 117 1.36 -13.33 12.60
CA GLY A 117 1.75 -11.95 12.31
C GLY A 117 2.15 -11.77 10.85
N CYS A 118 2.17 -10.52 10.39
CA CYS A 118 2.74 -10.12 9.11
C CYS A 118 4.05 -9.39 9.39
N ALA A 119 5.17 -9.97 8.97
CA ALA A 119 6.50 -9.38 9.16
C ALA A 119 6.92 -8.59 7.92
N VAL A 120 7.33 -7.34 8.11
CA VAL A 120 7.88 -6.48 7.05
C VAL A 120 9.37 -6.31 7.30
N GLY A 121 10.19 -6.74 6.35
CA GLY A 121 11.62 -6.53 6.37
C GLY A 121 12.00 -5.16 5.81
N GLN A 122 13.21 -4.71 6.11
CA GLN A 122 13.75 -3.48 5.58
C GLN A 122 14.38 -3.73 4.21
N VAL A 123 13.94 -3.01 3.18
CA VAL A 123 14.60 -3.00 1.87
C VAL A 123 15.15 -1.59 1.65
N VAL A 124 16.47 -1.48 1.61
CA VAL A 124 17.18 -0.22 1.45
C VAL A 124 17.51 0.04 -0.02
N GLY A 125 17.81 1.30 -0.37
CA GLY A 125 18.10 1.67 -1.75
C GLY A 125 16.91 2.18 -2.53
N TYR A 126 15.75 2.39 -1.91
CA TYR A 126 14.58 3.03 -2.53
C TYR A 126 14.86 4.47 -2.97
N ASP A 127 15.89 5.12 -2.45
CA ASP A 127 16.32 6.45 -2.90
C ASP A 127 16.71 6.46 -4.39
N ASN A 128 17.14 5.32 -4.93
CA ASN A 128 17.30 5.14 -6.36
C ASN A 128 15.98 5.26 -7.13
N ASN A 129 14.85 5.22 -6.43
CA ASN A 129 13.50 5.34 -6.97
C ASN A 129 12.89 6.74 -6.77
N THR A 130 13.57 7.66 -6.11
CA THR A 130 13.15 9.06 -5.98
C THR A 130 13.68 9.85 -7.18
N GLY A 131 12.78 10.44 -7.97
CA GLY A 131 13.15 11.25 -9.13
C GLY A 131 12.66 10.66 -10.46
N GLY A 132 12.96 11.32 -11.56
CA GLY A 132 12.43 11.08 -12.90
C GLY A 132 12.65 9.69 -13.50
N ASP A 133 12.51 9.61 -14.80
CA ASP A 133 12.73 8.40 -15.57
C ASP A 133 14.19 7.93 -15.47
N ILE A 134 14.37 6.60 -15.43
CA ILE A 134 15.68 5.94 -15.50
C ILE A 134 15.64 5.07 -16.74
N ASP A 135 16.39 5.45 -17.77
CA ASP A 135 16.39 4.77 -19.07
C ASP A 135 17.30 3.52 -19.08
N SER A 136 18.42 3.57 -18.38
CA SER A 136 19.37 2.47 -18.31
C SER A 136 20.10 2.43 -16.97
N VAL A 137 20.47 1.23 -16.54
CA VAL A 137 21.21 0.99 -15.31
C VAL A 137 22.27 -0.06 -15.58
N GLU A 138 23.49 0.18 -15.11
CA GLU A 138 24.53 -0.83 -15.03
C GLU A 138 24.46 -1.53 -13.67
N LEU A 139 24.15 -2.82 -13.67
CA LEU A 139 24.14 -3.64 -12.46
C LEU A 139 25.57 -4.10 -12.14
N ARG A 140 25.95 -3.98 -10.88
CA ARG A 140 27.21 -4.50 -10.35
C ARG A 140 27.09 -6.00 -10.02
N PRO A 141 28.20 -6.73 -9.90
CA PRO A 141 28.18 -8.09 -9.40
C PRO A 141 27.61 -8.19 -7.98
N TYR A 142 27.03 -9.34 -7.65
CA TYR A 142 26.45 -9.63 -6.32
C TYR A 142 27.36 -9.23 -5.14
N GLU A 143 28.66 -9.53 -5.23
CA GLU A 143 29.60 -9.26 -4.12
C GLU A 143 29.76 -7.76 -3.82
N GLU A 144 29.70 -6.92 -4.83
CA GLU A 144 29.78 -5.47 -4.66
C GLU A 144 28.50 -4.91 -4.01
N HIS A 145 27.33 -5.42 -4.45
CA HIS A 145 26.05 -5.07 -3.82
C HIS A 145 25.99 -5.55 -2.36
N LEU A 146 26.50 -6.75 -2.07
CA LEU A 146 26.55 -7.26 -0.71
C LEU A 146 27.50 -6.42 0.18
N ALA A 147 28.65 -6.00 -0.34
CA ALA A 147 29.56 -5.14 0.40
C ALA A 147 28.90 -3.78 0.73
N ALA A 148 28.24 -3.16 -0.23
CA ALA A 148 27.48 -1.92 -0.01
C ALA A 148 26.36 -2.09 1.01
N LEU A 149 25.59 -3.19 0.94
CA LEU A 149 24.54 -3.48 1.91
C LEU A 149 25.08 -3.66 3.33
N ARG A 150 26.22 -4.36 3.48
CA ARG A 150 26.88 -4.54 4.79
C ARG A 150 27.42 -3.23 5.35
N GLU A 151 27.98 -2.36 4.51
CA GLU A 151 28.43 -1.04 4.92
C GLU A 151 27.25 -0.21 5.44
N MET A 152 26.13 -0.16 4.70
CA MET A 152 24.91 0.51 5.16
C MET A 152 24.39 -0.06 6.48
N ALA A 153 24.35 -1.37 6.61
CA ALA A 153 23.83 -2.04 7.81
C ALA A 153 24.70 -1.86 9.07
N SER A 154 25.98 -1.56 8.90
CA SER A 154 26.91 -1.26 10.01
C SER A 154 27.03 0.24 10.31
N GLY A 155 26.46 1.09 9.49
CA GLY A 155 26.54 2.54 9.62
C GLY A 155 25.63 3.13 10.71
N PRO A 156 25.93 4.36 11.19
CA PRO A 156 25.14 5.03 12.24
C PRO A 156 23.72 5.39 11.78
N GLY A 157 23.46 5.36 10.48
CA GLY A 157 22.18 5.63 9.88
C GLY A 157 21.21 4.43 9.85
N TRP A 158 21.57 3.31 10.46
CA TRP A 158 20.70 2.14 10.49
C TRP A 158 19.61 2.21 11.58
N PRO A 159 18.35 1.77 11.33
CA PRO A 159 17.78 1.31 10.06
C PRO A 159 17.73 2.44 9.02
N ALA A 160 18.12 2.17 7.76
CA ALA A 160 18.21 3.20 6.71
C ALA A 160 16.82 3.59 6.16
N ASP A 161 15.87 2.66 6.14
CA ASP A 161 14.51 2.90 5.70
C ASP A 161 13.74 3.74 6.75
N PRO A 162 13.20 4.92 6.37
CA PRO A 162 12.49 5.82 7.28
C PRO A 162 11.29 5.18 7.97
N ARG A 163 10.62 4.21 7.34
CA ARG A 163 9.48 3.49 7.93
C ARG A 163 9.78 2.84 9.28
N PHE A 164 11.03 2.45 9.52
CA PHE A 164 11.48 1.80 10.75
C PHE A 164 11.85 2.79 11.86
N ARG A 165 11.70 4.10 11.62
CA ARG A 165 12.06 5.17 12.56
C ARG A 165 10.88 5.99 13.05
N VAL A 166 9.67 5.71 12.55
CA VAL A 166 8.45 6.43 12.87
C VAL A 166 7.51 5.59 13.70
N GLU A 167 6.57 6.23 14.37
CA GLU A 167 5.47 5.55 15.03
C GLU A 167 4.46 5.05 13.98
N HIS A 168 3.99 3.81 14.10
CA HIS A 168 3.10 3.20 13.13
C HIS A 168 1.63 3.43 13.50
N ASN A 169 1.15 4.65 13.25
CA ASN A 169 -0.24 5.05 13.49
C ASN A 169 -1.21 4.42 12.49
N ILE A 170 -0.73 4.12 11.28
CA ILE A 170 -1.43 3.40 10.21
C ILE A 170 -0.54 2.23 9.75
N PRO A 171 -0.49 1.09 10.48
CA PRO A 171 0.46 0.02 10.20
C PRO A 171 0.39 -0.55 8.78
N TRP A 172 -0.80 -0.63 8.18
CA TRP A 172 -0.98 -1.15 6.82
C TRP A 172 -0.33 -0.27 5.74
N ALA A 173 -0.12 1.02 6.00
CA ALA A 173 0.57 1.92 5.07
C ALA A 173 2.04 1.55 4.84
N PHE A 174 2.61 0.69 5.67
CA PHE A 174 3.99 0.22 5.57
C PHE A 174 4.13 -1.21 5.03
N ALA A 175 3.04 -1.81 4.55
CA ALA A 175 3.01 -3.17 4.02
C ALA A 175 3.54 -3.28 2.58
N TRP A 176 4.73 -2.74 2.31
CA TRP A 176 5.35 -2.81 0.98
C TRP A 176 5.91 -4.20 0.71
N THR A 177 5.64 -4.70 -0.49
CA THR A 177 5.93 -6.08 -0.87
C THR A 177 7.39 -6.39 -1.20
N GLY A 178 8.28 -5.40 -1.15
CA GLY A 178 9.71 -5.63 -1.37
C GLY A 178 10.33 -6.69 -0.45
N LEU A 179 9.81 -6.83 0.77
CA LEU A 179 10.11 -7.93 1.70
C LEU A 179 9.03 -8.00 2.77
N ILE A 180 8.06 -8.88 2.58
CA ILE A 180 6.95 -9.07 3.50
C ILE A 180 6.57 -10.54 3.62
N ALA A 181 6.20 -10.98 4.82
CA ALA A 181 5.90 -12.38 5.07
C ALA A 181 4.72 -12.56 6.03
N LEU A 182 3.95 -13.63 5.81
CA LEU A 182 2.87 -14.04 6.70
C LEU A 182 2.61 -15.54 6.60
N PRO A 183 1.97 -16.17 7.63
CA PRO A 183 1.66 -17.59 7.59
C PRO A 183 0.79 -17.97 6.39
N ALA A 184 1.15 -19.04 5.68
CA ALA A 184 0.37 -19.53 4.54
C ALA A 184 -1.07 -19.91 4.93
N ALA A 185 -1.26 -20.42 6.15
CA ALA A 185 -2.59 -20.70 6.70
C ALA A 185 -3.46 -19.43 6.80
N ALA A 186 -2.88 -18.28 7.15
CA ALA A 186 -3.59 -17.00 7.19
C ALA A 186 -3.94 -16.50 5.77
N VAL A 187 -3.04 -16.68 4.80
CA VAL A 187 -3.33 -16.38 3.39
C VAL A 187 -4.55 -17.17 2.91
N ALA A 188 -4.61 -18.45 3.22
CA ALA A 188 -5.69 -19.33 2.77
C ALA A 188 -7.00 -19.03 3.50
N SER A 189 -7.00 -18.94 4.85
CA SER A 189 -8.19 -18.77 5.67
C SER A 189 -8.88 -17.42 5.43
N ASP A 190 -8.09 -16.35 5.33
CA ASP A 190 -8.60 -14.97 5.22
C ASP A 190 -8.61 -14.47 3.77
N ARG A 191 -8.28 -15.36 2.81
CA ARG A 191 -8.25 -15.07 1.37
C ARG A 191 -7.36 -13.88 1.02
N LEU A 192 -6.19 -13.80 1.64
CA LEU A 192 -5.23 -12.69 1.50
C LEU A 192 -4.39 -12.81 0.22
N TYR A 193 -5.03 -13.05 -0.91
CA TYR A 193 -4.43 -12.89 -2.23
C TYR A 193 -4.55 -11.43 -2.68
N PHE A 194 -3.63 -10.99 -3.55
CA PHE A 194 -3.70 -9.63 -4.11
C PHE A 194 -4.96 -9.45 -4.98
N ASP A 195 -5.54 -8.25 -4.93
CA ASP A 195 -6.69 -7.94 -5.78
C ASP A 195 -6.25 -7.67 -7.22
N GLU A 196 -6.62 -8.58 -8.12
CA GLU A 196 -6.25 -8.51 -9.53
C GLU A 196 -6.99 -7.41 -10.33
N ASN A 197 -7.80 -6.57 -9.69
CA ASN A 197 -8.37 -5.39 -10.30
C ASN A 197 -7.43 -4.18 -10.27
N PHE A 198 -6.41 -4.17 -9.42
CA PHE A 198 -5.35 -3.17 -9.47
C PHE A 198 -4.48 -3.39 -10.70
N ARG A 199 -4.25 -2.35 -11.49
CA ARG A 199 -3.51 -2.42 -12.76
C ARG A 199 -2.31 -1.49 -12.74
N GLY A 200 -1.20 -1.92 -13.34
CA GLY A 200 0.03 -1.13 -13.37
C GLY A 200 0.68 -1.06 -11.98
N TRP A 201 1.20 0.10 -11.64
CA TRP A 201 1.95 0.34 -10.42
C TRP A 201 1.12 1.12 -9.37
N GLY A 202 1.30 0.78 -8.09
CA GLY A 202 0.84 1.54 -6.92
C GLY A 202 -0.42 1.00 -6.26
N ASN A 203 -0.45 1.12 -4.96
CA ASN A 203 -1.56 0.84 -4.02
C ASN A 203 -2.07 -0.62 -3.94
N ASP A 204 -1.61 -1.54 -4.76
CA ASP A 204 -2.01 -2.95 -4.66
C ASP A 204 -1.46 -3.64 -3.40
N ASP A 205 -0.27 -3.26 -2.98
CA ASP A 205 0.36 -3.69 -1.73
C ASP A 205 -0.26 -3.03 -0.49
N LEU A 206 -0.56 -1.73 -0.55
CA LEU A 206 -1.23 -1.02 0.54
C LEU A 206 -2.66 -1.56 0.76
N GLU A 207 -3.41 -1.81 -0.30
CA GLU A 207 -4.73 -2.44 -0.22
C GLU A 207 -4.65 -3.85 0.38
N TRP A 208 -3.65 -4.62 -0.03
CA TRP A 208 -3.40 -5.94 0.53
C TRP A 208 -3.04 -5.85 2.02
N GLY A 209 -2.14 -4.94 2.41
CA GLY A 209 -1.79 -4.65 3.81
C GLY A 209 -2.98 -4.21 4.65
N TYR A 210 -3.88 -3.39 4.07
CA TYR A 210 -5.14 -3.02 4.72
C TYR A 210 -5.98 -4.25 5.06
N ARG A 211 -6.15 -5.20 4.12
CA ARG A 211 -6.89 -6.45 4.38
C ARG A 211 -6.20 -7.33 5.41
N VAL A 212 -4.88 -7.38 5.43
CA VAL A 212 -4.12 -8.08 6.49
C VAL A 212 -4.45 -7.50 7.86
N CYS A 213 -4.39 -6.18 8.03
CA CYS A 213 -4.79 -5.52 9.27
C CYS A 213 -6.27 -5.74 9.61
N ALA A 214 -7.17 -5.63 8.62
CA ALA A 214 -8.61 -5.84 8.81
C ALA A 214 -8.95 -7.27 9.24
N SER A 215 -8.11 -8.26 8.91
CA SER A 215 -8.19 -9.65 9.37
C SER A 215 -7.64 -9.85 10.80
N GLY A 216 -7.28 -8.77 11.49
CA GLY A 216 -6.73 -8.83 12.84
C GLY A 216 -5.30 -9.38 12.91
N ILE A 217 -4.56 -9.36 11.82
CA ILE A 217 -3.16 -9.78 11.75
C ILE A 217 -2.28 -8.54 11.99
N PRO A 218 -1.48 -8.50 13.07
CA PRO A 218 -0.58 -7.39 13.32
C PRO A 218 0.52 -7.34 12.26
N ILE A 219 0.83 -6.14 11.78
CA ILE A 219 2.00 -5.87 10.93
C ILE A 219 3.15 -5.43 11.83
N VAL A 220 4.27 -6.13 11.73
CA VAL A 220 5.48 -5.93 12.55
C VAL A 220 6.66 -5.64 11.65
N LEU A 221 7.28 -4.48 11.81
CA LEU A 221 8.47 -4.09 11.07
C LEU A 221 9.72 -4.67 11.74
N ARG A 222 10.58 -5.32 10.94
CA ARG A 222 11.77 -6.06 11.37
C ARG A 222 13.04 -5.47 10.77
N PRO A 223 13.70 -4.52 11.45
CA PRO A 223 14.91 -3.88 10.91
C PRO A 223 16.13 -4.83 10.83
N ASP A 224 16.07 -5.96 11.52
CA ASP A 224 17.08 -7.02 11.50
C ASP A 224 16.90 -8.03 10.34
N VAL A 225 15.78 -7.93 9.60
CA VAL A 225 15.49 -8.68 8.37
C VAL A 225 15.54 -7.70 7.21
N TYR A 226 16.56 -7.78 6.35
CA TYR A 226 16.78 -6.73 5.37
C TYR A 226 17.36 -7.23 4.05
N GLY A 227 17.23 -6.38 3.04
CA GLY A 227 17.77 -6.55 1.69
C GLY A 227 18.09 -5.22 1.02
N LEU A 228 18.63 -5.31 -0.18
CA LEU A 228 18.94 -4.19 -1.06
C LEU A 228 17.95 -4.19 -2.22
N HIS A 229 17.36 -3.04 -2.51
CA HIS A 229 16.61 -2.80 -3.75
C HIS A 229 17.61 -2.50 -4.87
N LEU A 230 17.76 -3.42 -5.80
CA LEU A 230 18.65 -3.27 -6.93
C LEU A 230 18.13 -2.22 -7.91
N PRO A 231 18.99 -1.39 -8.48
CA PRO A 231 18.57 -0.40 -9.45
C PRO A 231 18.00 -1.05 -10.72
N HIS A 232 17.02 -0.40 -11.33
CA HIS A 232 16.39 -0.85 -12.58
C HIS A 232 15.82 0.33 -13.39
N PRO A 233 15.63 0.20 -14.70
CA PRO A 233 14.94 1.20 -15.51
C PRO A 233 13.51 1.44 -15.03
N ARG A 234 13.04 2.70 -15.16
CA ARG A 234 11.74 3.11 -14.65
C ARG A 234 11.12 4.24 -15.48
N ASN A 235 9.81 4.17 -15.68
CA ASN A 235 8.99 5.24 -16.27
C ASN A 235 8.09 5.86 -15.17
N ALA A 236 8.52 6.98 -14.61
CA ALA A 236 7.84 7.64 -13.51
C ALA A 236 6.47 8.19 -13.93
N ALA A 237 6.34 8.72 -15.14
CA ALA A 237 5.08 9.27 -15.64
C ALA A 237 3.99 8.18 -15.79
N ALA A 238 4.35 7.04 -16.39
CA ALA A 238 3.43 5.90 -16.50
C ALA A 238 3.03 5.35 -15.13
N ASN A 239 3.96 5.28 -14.18
CA ASN A 239 3.68 4.84 -12.82
C ASN A 239 2.72 5.80 -12.10
N SER A 240 2.89 7.11 -12.23
CA SER A 240 2.01 8.11 -11.60
C SER A 240 0.57 8.02 -12.10
N LEU A 241 0.37 7.82 -13.41
CA LEU A 241 -0.98 7.67 -13.97
C LEU A 241 -1.71 6.45 -13.40
N THR A 242 -1.02 5.31 -13.30
CA THR A 242 -1.63 4.09 -12.74
C THR A 242 -1.82 4.18 -11.24
N ALA A 243 -0.91 4.85 -10.51
CA ALA A 243 -1.02 5.07 -9.06
C ALA A 243 -2.28 5.85 -8.70
N THR A 244 -2.61 6.93 -9.44
CA THR A 244 -3.83 7.72 -9.22
C THR A 244 -5.08 6.87 -9.40
N ALA A 245 -5.20 6.14 -10.51
CA ALA A 245 -6.34 5.27 -10.76
C ALA A 245 -6.48 4.14 -9.70
N ASN A 246 -5.36 3.64 -9.19
CA ASN A 246 -5.35 2.63 -8.14
C ASN A 246 -5.69 3.22 -6.77
N ALA A 247 -5.31 4.48 -6.46
CA ALA A 247 -5.72 5.18 -5.26
C ALA A 247 -7.25 5.37 -5.21
N ASP A 248 -7.85 5.81 -6.32
CA ASP A 248 -9.31 5.93 -6.44
C ASP A 248 -10.00 4.56 -6.24
N ARG A 249 -9.44 3.50 -6.82
CA ARG A 249 -9.94 2.13 -6.63
C ARG A 249 -9.83 1.69 -5.16
N PHE A 250 -8.71 1.98 -4.51
CA PHE A 250 -8.50 1.64 -3.11
C PHE A 250 -9.53 2.34 -2.23
N LEU A 251 -9.70 3.66 -2.39
CA LEU A 251 -10.67 4.44 -1.62
C LEU A 251 -12.12 4.03 -1.92
N ARG A 252 -12.47 3.71 -3.15
CA ARG A 252 -13.80 3.20 -3.54
C ARG A 252 -14.12 1.85 -2.88
N LYS A 253 -13.11 0.98 -2.79
CA LYS A 253 -13.24 -0.35 -2.17
C LYS A 253 -13.32 -0.26 -0.64
N TRP A 254 -12.53 0.63 -0.07
CA TRP A 254 -12.37 0.82 1.38
C TRP A 254 -12.52 2.30 1.74
N PRO A 255 -13.75 2.83 1.75
CA PRO A 255 -14.00 4.23 2.05
C PRO A 255 -13.82 4.50 3.55
N ARG A 256 -12.58 4.73 3.96
CA ARG A 256 -12.17 4.96 5.34
C ARG A 256 -11.28 6.20 5.40
N ARG A 257 -11.33 6.92 6.53
CA ARG A 257 -10.58 8.18 6.71
C ARG A 257 -9.07 8.00 6.71
N ASP A 258 -8.57 6.85 7.19
CA ASP A 258 -7.15 6.51 7.12
C ASP A 258 -6.71 6.22 5.68
N VAL A 259 -7.54 5.54 4.89
CA VAL A 259 -7.30 5.32 3.46
C VAL A 259 -7.38 6.65 2.69
N GLU A 260 -8.39 7.48 2.98
CA GLU A 260 -8.56 8.80 2.39
C GLU A 260 -7.32 9.69 2.62
N LEU A 261 -6.81 9.72 3.87
CA LEU A 261 -5.63 10.51 4.22
C LEU A 261 -4.36 10.00 3.53
N VAL A 262 -4.18 8.68 3.44
CA VAL A 262 -3.04 8.07 2.73
C VAL A 262 -3.14 8.33 1.23
N CYS A 263 -4.32 8.30 0.63
CA CYS A 263 -4.52 8.66 -0.78
C CYS A 263 -4.17 10.14 -1.06
N LEU A 264 -4.42 11.04 -0.11
CA LEU A 264 -4.08 12.45 -0.23
C LEU A 264 -2.58 12.73 -0.02
N ALA A 265 -2.02 12.23 1.08
CA ALA A 265 -0.71 12.65 1.58
C ALA A 265 0.42 11.64 1.31
N GLY A 266 0.10 10.45 0.82
CA GLY A 266 1.02 9.31 0.75
C GLY A 266 1.09 8.54 2.07
N ASP A 267 1.77 7.41 2.03
CA ASP A 267 1.84 6.45 3.14
C ASP A 267 2.52 7.00 4.40
N THR A 268 3.77 7.41 4.30
CA THR A 268 4.56 7.91 5.45
C THR A 268 3.96 9.18 6.03
N ARG A 269 3.64 10.15 5.17
CA ARG A 269 3.08 11.43 5.63
C ARG A 269 1.66 11.26 6.17
N GLY A 270 0.83 10.44 5.53
CA GLY A 270 -0.51 10.11 6.03
C GLY A 270 -0.46 9.47 7.41
N ASN A 271 0.49 8.56 7.63
CA ASN A 271 0.75 7.96 8.93
C ASN A 271 1.09 9.00 10.01
N ASP A 272 2.00 9.93 9.70
CA ASP A 272 2.44 10.95 10.66
C ASP A 272 1.33 11.97 10.97
N LEU A 273 0.51 12.32 9.99
CA LEU A 273 -0.61 13.23 10.14
C LEU A 273 -1.81 12.60 10.88
N TRP A 274 -1.94 11.27 10.89
CA TRP A 274 -3.14 10.59 11.37
C TRP A 274 -3.61 10.97 12.78
N PRO A 275 -2.76 11.06 13.82
CA PRO A 275 -3.20 11.43 15.16
C PRO A 275 -3.78 12.87 15.22
N SER A 276 -3.08 13.82 14.60
CA SER A 276 -3.51 15.22 14.57
C SER A 276 -4.77 15.42 13.73
N TYR A 277 -4.87 14.69 12.61
CA TYR A 277 -6.04 14.68 11.74
C TYR A 277 -7.28 14.19 12.49
N ARG A 278 -7.21 13.02 13.14
CA ARG A 278 -8.32 12.50 13.96
C ARG A 278 -8.77 13.49 15.03
N ALA A 279 -7.82 14.12 15.73
CA ALA A 279 -8.12 15.11 16.75
C ALA A 279 -8.81 16.36 16.16
N ALA A 280 -8.41 16.80 14.98
CA ALA A 280 -9.04 17.91 14.26
C ALA A 280 -10.47 17.57 13.85
N LEU A 281 -10.70 16.36 13.31
CA LEU A 281 -12.04 15.90 12.96
C LEU A 281 -12.98 15.85 14.15
N ALA A 282 -12.54 15.29 15.28
CA ALA A 282 -13.34 15.20 16.50
C ALA A 282 -13.73 16.60 17.03
N ARG A 283 -12.78 17.53 17.05
CA ARG A 283 -13.07 18.92 17.48
C ARG A 283 -14.05 19.65 16.54
N ALA A 284 -13.85 19.52 15.24
CA ALA A 284 -14.64 20.24 14.25
C ALA A 284 -16.07 19.67 14.14
N SER A 285 -16.23 18.36 14.19
CA SER A 285 -17.54 17.70 14.10
C SER A 285 -18.35 17.80 15.41
N GLY A 286 -17.70 17.90 16.55
CA GLY A 286 -18.33 17.71 17.87
C GLY A 286 -18.77 16.25 18.13
N ALA A 287 -18.20 15.29 17.37
CA ALA A 287 -18.51 13.87 17.40
C ALA A 287 -17.22 13.06 17.17
N ALA A 288 -17.29 11.81 16.71
CA ALA A 288 -16.10 11.04 16.39
C ALA A 288 -15.43 11.45 15.07
N GLY A 289 -16.11 12.21 14.22
CA GLY A 289 -15.61 12.74 12.96
C GLY A 289 -16.72 13.11 11.99
N PHE A 290 -16.36 13.18 10.71
CA PHE A 290 -17.28 13.48 9.62
C PHE A 290 -17.56 12.24 8.76
N GLY A 291 -18.71 12.26 8.07
CA GLY A 291 -19.09 11.38 6.99
C GLY A 291 -19.55 12.19 5.78
N VAL A 292 -19.63 11.53 4.63
CA VAL A 292 -20.25 12.05 3.42
C VAL A 292 -21.53 11.29 3.20
N ALA A 293 -22.67 12.01 3.19
CA ALA A 293 -23.94 11.42 2.81
C ALA A 293 -24.06 11.40 1.29
N VAL A 294 -24.47 10.27 0.74
CA VAL A 294 -24.65 10.03 -0.70
C VAL A 294 -26.11 9.67 -0.95
N GLY A 295 -26.77 10.37 -1.85
CA GLY A 295 -28.16 10.13 -2.19
C GLY A 295 -28.53 10.76 -3.51
N THR A 296 -29.82 11.04 -3.72
CA THR A 296 -30.32 11.76 -4.90
C THR A 296 -30.93 13.11 -4.49
N ALA A 297 -30.67 14.15 -5.28
CA ALA A 297 -31.34 15.43 -5.19
C ALA A 297 -31.52 16.00 -6.62
N ASP A 298 -32.70 16.58 -6.90
CA ASP A 298 -33.05 17.09 -8.22
C ASP A 298 -32.89 16.03 -9.34
N GLY A 299 -33.11 14.74 -9.01
CA GLY A 299 -32.99 13.62 -9.94
C GLY A 299 -31.58 13.20 -10.30
N GLY A 300 -30.55 13.72 -9.62
CA GLY A 300 -29.15 13.36 -9.83
C GLY A 300 -28.44 12.89 -8.56
N THR A 301 -27.25 12.29 -8.69
CA THR A 301 -26.40 11.93 -7.55
C THR A 301 -25.99 13.19 -6.80
N ALA A 302 -26.24 13.23 -5.49
CA ALA A 302 -25.90 14.33 -4.61
C ALA A 302 -25.05 13.86 -3.43
N LEU A 303 -24.12 14.71 -3.00
CA LEU A 303 -23.29 14.53 -1.82
C LEU A 303 -23.58 15.64 -0.81
N LEU A 304 -23.65 15.29 0.48
CA LEU A 304 -23.48 16.23 1.59
C LEU A 304 -22.23 15.86 2.36
N ILE A 305 -21.22 16.72 2.28
CA ILE A 305 -19.92 16.57 2.94
C ILE A 305 -19.96 17.27 4.29
N GLY A 306 -19.48 16.60 5.34
CA GLY A 306 -19.40 17.18 6.67
C GLY A 306 -20.54 16.76 7.61
N VAL A 307 -21.19 15.63 7.37
CA VAL A 307 -22.16 15.03 8.29
C VAL A 307 -21.44 14.52 9.54
N PRO A 308 -21.79 14.99 10.76
CA PRO A 308 -21.18 14.47 11.99
C PRO A 308 -21.58 13.01 12.21
N VAL A 309 -20.59 12.17 12.54
CA VAL A 309 -20.80 10.73 12.77
C VAL A 309 -20.18 10.27 14.08
N ASP A 310 -20.77 9.24 14.67
CA ASP A 310 -20.25 8.54 15.85
C ASP A 310 -19.04 7.64 15.55
N GLY A 311 -18.55 6.92 16.55
CA GLY A 311 -17.41 6.01 16.41
C GLY A 311 -17.67 4.82 15.49
N ALA A 312 -18.93 4.45 15.26
CA ALA A 312 -19.35 3.41 14.34
C ALA A 312 -19.58 3.93 12.90
N GLY A 313 -19.54 5.26 12.71
CA GLY A 313 -19.78 5.91 11.42
C GLY A 313 -21.25 6.22 11.14
N HIS A 314 -22.13 6.11 12.13
CA HIS A 314 -23.53 6.50 11.97
C HIS A 314 -23.69 8.01 12.20
N PRO A 315 -24.61 8.68 11.47
CA PRO A 315 -24.89 10.10 11.70
C PRO A 315 -25.46 10.29 13.10
N VAL A 316 -25.01 11.37 13.77
CA VAL A 316 -25.43 11.68 15.14
C VAL A 316 -26.84 12.29 15.21
N ASP A 317 -27.36 12.77 14.09
CA ASP A 317 -28.70 13.29 13.89
C ASP A 317 -29.24 12.96 12.52
N GLY A 318 -30.51 13.31 12.25
CA GLY A 318 -31.18 13.09 10.96
C GLY A 318 -31.22 14.33 10.06
N GLU A 319 -30.55 15.43 10.41
CA GLU A 319 -30.63 16.70 9.66
C GLU A 319 -30.16 16.54 8.21
N HIS A 320 -29.18 15.65 7.97
CA HIS A 320 -28.64 15.36 6.64
C HIS A 320 -29.69 14.88 5.64
N LEU A 321 -30.80 14.25 6.09
CA LEU A 321 -31.85 13.73 5.20
C LEU A 321 -32.60 14.85 4.47
N SER A 322 -32.69 16.04 5.03
CA SER A 322 -33.40 17.19 4.45
C SER A 322 -32.74 17.72 3.16
N TYR A 323 -31.51 17.30 2.89
CA TYR A 323 -30.74 17.72 1.70
C TYR A 323 -30.99 16.86 0.46
N PHE A 324 -31.80 15.79 0.58
CA PHE A 324 -32.04 14.82 -0.48
C PHE A 324 -33.54 14.76 -0.83
N ASP A 325 -33.85 14.18 -1.98
CA ASP A 325 -35.24 13.99 -2.43
C ASP A 325 -36.02 13.15 -1.43
N ALA A 326 -37.30 13.41 -1.29
CA ALA A 326 -38.18 12.68 -0.39
C ALA A 326 -38.21 11.17 -0.78
N GLY A 327 -37.84 10.31 0.18
CA GLY A 327 -37.75 8.87 -0.05
C GLY A 327 -36.47 8.40 -0.73
N ALA A 328 -35.51 9.28 -0.96
CA ALA A 328 -34.19 8.88 -1.44
C ALA A 328 -33.51 7.92 -0.45
N ARG A 329 -32.86 6.89 -0.97
CA ARG A 329 -31.92 6.08 -0.17
C ARG A 329 -30.67 6.91 0.04
N VAL A 330 -30.37 7.20 1.30
CA VAL A 330 -29.17 7.93 1.69
C VAL A 330 -28.20 6.99 2.40
N GLU A 331 -26.97 6.94 1.93
CA GLU A 331 -25.88 6.17 2.53
C GLU A 331 -24.85 7.13 3.13
N ILE A 332 -24.31 6.78 4.30
CA ILE A 332 -23.21 7.52 4.91
C ILE A 332 -21.90 6.79 4.68
N VAL A 333 -20.98 7.46 3.99
CA VAL A 333 -19.63 6.97 3.76
C VAL A 333 -18.71 7.64 4.79
N PRO A 334 -17.89 6.88 5.55
CA PRO A 334 -17.05 7.44 6.62
C PRO A 334 -15.78 8.13 6.06
N LEU A 335 -15.98 9.12 5.19
CA LEU A 335 -14.97 10.00 4.62
C LEU A 335 -15.16 11.42 5.13
N THR A 336 -14.07 12.19 5.13
CA THR A 336 -14.11 13.63 5.44
C THR A 336 -14.46 14.47 4.22
N GLY A 337 -14.14 13.97 3.03
CA GLY A 337 -14.29 14.66 1.75
C GLY A 337 -13.01 15.34 1.26
N ILE A 338 -11.86 15.05 1.85
CA ILE A 338 -10.56 15.55 1.37
C ILE A 338 -10.08 14.83 0.09
N VAL A 339 -10.54 13.59 -0.11
CA VAL A 339 -10.48 12.83 -1.37
C VAL A 339 -11.77 12.05 -1.50
N LEU A 340 -12.39 12.07 -2.67
CA LEU A 340 -13.64 11.37 -2.95
C LEU A 340 -13.47 10.43 -4.16
N PRO A 341 -14.01 9.20 -4.11
CA PRO A 341 -13.79 8.20 -5.16
C PRO A 341 -14.74 8.40 -6.36
N TYR A 342 -14.79 9.63 -6.87
CA TYR A 342 -15.60 10.03 -8.03
C TYR A 342 -14.74 10.71 -9.09
N GLU A 343 -15.11 10.52 -10.36
CA GLU A 343 -14.49 11.22 -11.47
C GLU A 343 -14.85 12.72 -11.47
N PRO A 344 -14.05 13.58 -12.10
CA PRO A 344 -14.38 14.99 -12.21
C PRO A 344 -15.77 15.21 -12.82
N GLY A 345 -16.66 15.93 -12.10
CA GLY A 345 -18.02 16.24 -12.55
C GLY A 345 -18.98 15.05 -12.58
N GLU A 346 -18.65 13.92 -12.00
CA GLU A 346 -19.52 12.73 -11.92
C GLU A 346 -20.78 13.00 -11.10
N VAL A 347 -20.65 13.76 -10.02
CA VAL A 347 -21.74 14.12 -9.09
C VAL A 347 -22.52 15.33 -9.60
N ALA A 348 -23.84 15.28 -9.57
CA ALA A 348 -24.66 16.40 -10.03
C ALA A 348 -24.60 17.58 -9.05
N LEU A 349 -24.65 17.32 -7.73
CA LEU A 349 -24.65 18.32 -6.68
C LEU A 349 -23.79 17.92 -5.50
N GLY A 350 -22.77 18.72 -5.19
CA GLY A 350 -22.00 18.65 -3.95
C GLY A 350 -22.44 19.75 -2.98
N ARG A 351 -22.78 19.39 -1.76
CA ARG A 351 -23.02 20.34 -0.67
C ARG A 351 -21.94 20.19 0.38
N VAL A 352 -21.41 21.31 0.87
CA VAL A 352 -20.41 21.33 1.94
C VAL A 352 -21.07 21.93 3.18
N GLY A 353 -21.23 21.13 4.22
CA GLY A 353 -21.90 21.53 5.44
C GLY A 353 -21.09 22.50 6.30
N PRO A 354 -21.74 23.32 7.14
CA PRO A 354 -21.14 24.47 7.84
C PRO A 354 -20.03 24.06 8.82
N ARG A 355 -20.08 22.86 9.38
CA ARG A 355 -19.06 22.37 10.33
C ARG A 355 -17.69 22.16 9.70
N ILE A 356 -17.58 22.05 8.37
CA ILE A 356 -16.30 21.98 7.64
C ILE A 356 -15.48 23.26 7.85
N ALA A 357 -16.12 24.43 8.06
CA ALA A 357 -15.44 25.67 8.39
C ALA A 357 -14.54 25.59 9.65
N ARG A 358 -14.84 24.66 10.56
CA ARG A 358 -14.11 24.46 11.81
C ARG A 358 -12.85 23.59 11.64
N LEU A 359 -12.64 22.99 10.47
CA LEU A 359 -11.41 22.27 10.17
C LEU A 359 -10.22 23.22 10.03
N PRO A 360 -9.00 22.76 10.31
CA PRO A 360 -7.78 23.47 9.90
C PRO A 360 -7.81 23.81 8.41
N ALA A 361 -7.24 24.96 8.04
CA ALA A 361 -7.33 25.50 6.68
C ALA A 361 -6.95 24.48 5.60
N ALA A 362 -5.85 23.75 5.79
CA ALA A 362 -5.37 22.77 4.82
C ALA A 362 -6.43 21.68 4.50
N TYR A 363 -7.11 21.14 5.52
CA TYR A 363 -8.14 20.10 5.30
C TYR A 363 -9.45 20.71 4.78
N ARG A 364 -9.84 21.90 5.25
CA ARG A 364 -10.99 22.61 4.73
C ARG A 364 -10.84 22.91 3.24
N ASP A 365 -9.70 23.46 2.86
CA ASP A 365 -9.41 23.84 1.49
C ASP A 365 -9.33 22.61 0.57
N ALA A 366 -8.79 21.47 1.06
CA ALA A 366 -8.85 20.19 0.36
C ALA A 366 -10.29 19.71 0.14
N VAL A 367 -11.16 19.78 1.15
CA VAL A 367 -12.59 19.43 1.02
C VAL A 367 -13.27 20.31 -0.04
N LEU A 368 -13.04 21.61 -0.03
CA LEU A 368 -13.65 22.53 -0.99
C LEU A 368 -13.16 22.27 -2.43
N ALA A 369 -11.86 22.05 -2.60
CA ALA A 369 -11.28 21.71 -3.90
C ALA A 369 -11.83 20.38 -4.43
N GLU A 370 -11.94 19.39 -3.55
CA GLU A 370 -12.42 18.07 -3.93
C GLU A 370 -13.93 18.05 -4.25
N ALA A 371 -14.74 18.77 -3.47
CA ALA A 371 -16.15 18.98 -3.77
C ALA A 371 -16.33 19.64 -5.15
N ALA A 372 -15.50 20.65 -5.48
CA ALA A 372 -15.51 21.31 -6.79
C ALA A 372 -15.05 20.37 -7.92
N ARG A 373 -14.08 19.49 -7.67
CA ARG A 373 -13.59 18.53 -8.67
C ARG A 373 -14.67 17.53 -9.06
N VAL A 374 -15.32 16.91 -8.07
CA VAL A 374 -16.25 15.80 -8.32
C VAL A 374 -17.65 16.25 -8.73
N SER A 375 -18.04 17.51 -8.45
CA SER A 375 -19.43 17.96 -8.60
C SER A 375 -19.58 18.95 -9.74
N ARG A 376 -20.68 18.84 -10.50
CA ARG A 376 -21.08 19.82 -11.54
C ARG A 376 -21.55 21.13 -10.93
N ARG A 377 -22.15 21.10 -9.76
CA ARG A 377 -22.59 22.24 -8.97
C ARG A 377 -22.19 22.02 -7.52
N VAL A 378 -21.62 23.06 -6.90
CA VAL A 378 -21.27 23.06 -5.48
C VAL A 378 -22.06 24.13 -4.75
N VAL A 379 -22.57 23.78 -3.58
CA VAL A 379 -23.20 24.68 -2.61
C VAL A 379 -22.41 24.60 -1.31
N VAL A 380 -21.92 25.72 -0.85
CA VAL A 380 -21.18 25.82 0.41
C VAL A 380 -22.07 26.59 1.40
N GLU A 381 -22.34 25.99 2.54
CA GLU A 381 -23.19 26.61 3.59
C GLU A 381 -22.47 27.80 4.22
N ASP A 382 -23.23 28.85 4.61
CA ASP A 382 -22.74 30.20 4.93
C ASP A 382 -21.62 30.27 5.99
N ASP A 383 -21.55 29.34 6.94
CA ASP A 383 -20.50 29.33 7.97
C ASP A 383 -19.10 28.93 7.43
N VAL A 384 -19.03 28.34 6.25
CA VAL A 384 -17.74 27.91 5.64
C VAL A 384 -16.98 29.11 5.04
N VAL A 385 -17.68 30.11 4.59
CA VAL A 385 -17.11 31.32 3.94
C VAL A 385 -16.48 32.30 4.94
N ALA A 386 -16.99 32.37 6.15
CA ALA A 386 -16.57 33.36 7.16
C ALA A 386 -15.15 33.13 7.75
N GLY A 387 -14.52 32.01 7.50
CA GLY A 387 -13.19 31.64 8.03
C GLY A 387 -11.98 32.06 7.17
N GLY A 388 -12.18 32.78 6.05
CA GLY A 388 -11.13 33.13 5.08
C GLY A 388 -10.38 34.42 5.40
N GLY A 389 -9.86 34.60 6.62
CA GLY A 389 -8.84 35.58 6.94
C GLY A 389 -7.47 35.11 6.45
N ALA A 390 -6.84 35.89 5.58
CA ALA A 390 -5.52 35.62 5.04
C ALA A 390 -4.49 35.37 6.16
N VAL A 391 -3.95 34.16 6.23
CA VAL A 391 -2.72 33.85 6.95
C VAL A 391 -1.69 33.35 5.92
N ALA A 392 -0.68 34.17 5.75
CA ALA A 392 0.49 33.84 4.93
C ALA A 392 1.31 32.71 5.58
N GLY A 393 1.73 31.79 4.75
CA GLY A 393 2.93 30.96 4.94
C GLY A 393 2.82 29.84 5.96
N GLY A 394 2.81 28.61 5.47
CA GLY A 394 3.07 27.43 6.29
C GLY A 394 2.66 26.17 5.56
N ASP A 395 3.67 25.42 5.17
CA ASP A 395 3.71 24.03 4.75
C ASP A 395 2.41 23.41 4.17
N GLY A 396 2.35 23.41 2.82
CA GLY A 396 1.31 22.72 2.07
C GLY A 396 1.28 21.21 2.35
N LEU A 397 0.09 20.61 2.27
CA LEU A 397 -0.14 19.17 2.22
C LEU A 397 0.50 18.57 0.96
#